data_1089b5722088c309f8f3c37a1892dd1d
#
_entry.id   1089b5722088c309f8f3c37a1892dd1d
#
_cell.length_a   1.000
_cell.length_b   1.000
_cell.length_c   1.000
_cell.angle_alpha   90.00
_cell.angle_beta   90.00
_cell.angle_gamma   90.00
#
_symmetry.space_group_name_H-M   'P 1'
#
loop_
_entity.id
_entity.type
_entity.pdbx_description
1 polymer ?
#
loop_
_entity_poly.entity_id
_entity_poly.type
_entity_poly.pdbx_seq_one_letter_code
_entity_poly.pdbx_strand_id
1 'polypeptide(L)'
;MAVSKLWSVTSRLGQVIDYAANPEKTAADIYTEEQYQALRDVLSHAKDEEKTECEFFVEGINCNPATARDQFVSVKKAYGKDDGIQAYHGYLSFKEQDISPELAQKIGMEFANEVWGKRFQVVVTTHLNTKHLHCHYVINSVSFVDGKRLWGDEKAWFKFRLVADRLCEKYGLYYNPNPNRSKQSSYYYKQEQA
;
A
#
# COMPACT_ATOMS: atom_id res chain seq x y z
N MET A 1 12.11 5.83 -9.86
CA MET A 1 10.70 5.60 -10.21
C MET A 1 10.19 4.50 -9.36
N ALA A 2 9.12 4.72 -8.66
CA ALA A 2 8.44 3.65 -7.97
C ALA A 2 7.77 2.73 -9.02
N VAL A 3 7.89 1.42 -8.83
CA VAL A 3 7.19 0.42 -9.64
C VAL A 3 5.88 0.09 -8.95
N SER A 4 4.76 0.23 -9.65
CA SER A 4 3.44 -0.11 -9.12
C SER A 4 2.81 -1.25 -9.91
N LYS A 5 2.21 -2.21 -9.20
CA LYS A 5 1.47 -3.33 -9.77
C LYS A 5 0.22 -3.58 -8.93
N LEU A 6 -0.86 -4.01 -9.55
CA LEU A 6 -2.13 -4.35 -8.90
C LEU A 6 -2.73 -5.59 -9.58
N TRP A 7 -3.31 -6.51 -8.82
CA TRP A 7 -4.02 -7.68 -9.33
C TRP A 7 -5.25 -8.00 -8.49
N SER A 8 -6.20 -8.71 -9.07
CA SER A 8 -7.45 -9.10 -8.42
C SER A 8 -7.25 -10.30 -7.50
N VAL A 9 -7.94 -10.29 -6.37
CA VAL A 9 -8.03 -11.38 -5.39
C VAL A 9 -9.46 -11.91 -5.40
N THR A 10 -9.66 -13.16 -5.84
CA THR A 10 -10.98 -13.78 -5.95
C THR A 10 -11.32 -14.69 -4.76
N SER A 11 -10.31 -15.10 -3.97
CA SER A 11 -10.46 -15.97 -2.80
C SER A 11 -9.42 -15.63 -1.73
N ARG A 12 -9.60 -16.20 -0.52
CA ARG A 12 -8.61 -16.12 0.56
C ARG A 12 -8.25 -14.69 1.00
N LEU A 13 -9.25 -13.80 1.06
CA LEU A 13 -9.06 -12.40 1.45
C LEU A 13 -8.30 -12.25 2.77
N GLY A 14 -8.60 -13.09 3.78
CA GLY A 14 -7.87 -13.09 5.05
C GLY A 14 -6.38 -13.33 4.85
N GLN A 15 -6.01 -14.37 4.10
CA GLN A 15 -4.59 -14.69 3.86
C GLN A 15 -3.83 -13.59 3.13
N VAL A 16 -4.49 -12.81 2.25
CA VAL A 16 -3.86 -11.69 1.56
C VAL A 16 -3.62 -10.52 2.52
N ILE A 17 -4.58 -10.25 3.40
CA ILE A 17 -4.42 -9.22 4.44
C ILE A 17 -3.34 -9.65 5.44
N ASP A 18 -3.39 -10.91 5.92
CA ASP A 18 -2.39 -11.46 6.84
C ASP A 18 -0.98 -11.45 6.23
N TYR A 19 -0.85 -11.77 4.94
CA TYR A 19 0.44 -11.69 4.24
C TYR A 19 0.96 -10.26 4.17
N ALA A 20 0.09 -9.30 3.84
CA ALA A 20 0.48 -7.90 3.73
C ALA A 20 0.87 -7.32 5.10
N ALA A 21 0.10 -7.66 6.14
CA ALA A 21 0.32 -7.20 7.52
C ALA A 21 1.20 -8.14 8.36
N ASN A 22 1.94 -9.08 7.74
CA ASN A 22 2.74 -10.07 8.47
C ASN A 22 3.79 -9.35 9.37
N PRO A 23 3.76 -9.56 10.69
CA PRO A 23 4.70 -8.94 11.63
C PRO A 23 6.17 -9.18 11.28
N GLU A 24 6.52 -10.38 10.79
CA GLU A 24 7.91 -10.69 10.37
C GLU A 24 8.41 -9.81 9.21
N LYS A 25 7.50 -9.18 8.46
CA LYS A 25 7.82 -8.32 7.31
C LYS A 25 7.67 -6.83 7.61
N THR A 26 6.82 -6.50 8.56
CA THR A 26 6.52 -5.13 8.97
C THR A 26 7.20 -4.77 10.29
N ALA A 27 7.69 -5.77 11.05
CA ALA A 27 8.51 -5.55 12.23
C ALA A 27 9.92 -5.13 11.83
N ALA A 28 10.45 -4.20 12.56
CA ALA A 28 11.70 -3.57 12.26
C ALA A 28 12.86 -4.20 13.04
N ASP A 29 13.11 -5.50 12.90
CA ASP A 29 14.35 -6.14 13.38
C ASP A 29 15.65 -5.48 12.86
N ILE A 30 15.47 -4.52 11.92
CA ILE A 30 16.56 -3.72 11.34
C ILE A 30 16.83 -2.43 12.12
N TYR A 31 16.01 -2.07 13.10
CA TYR A 31 16.24 -0.89 13.94
C TYR A 31 16.90 -1.27 15.25
N THR A 32 17.84 -0.43 15.68
CA THR A 32 18.35 -0.49 17.06
C THR A 32 17.28 0.01 18.03
N GLU A 33 17.37 -0.40 19.31
CA GLU A 33 16.47 0.07 20.38
C GLU A 33 16.42 1.61 20.47
N GLU A 34 17.54 2.29 20.19
CA GLU A 34 17.63 3.76 20.17
C GLU A 34 16.83 4.37 19.00
N GLN A 35 16.84 3.72 17.84
CA GLN A 35 16.05 4.15 16.67
C GLN A 35 14.55 3.92 16.92
N TYR A 36 14.17 2.82 17.59
CA TYR A 36 12.81 2.59 18.03
C TYR A 36 12.34 3.63 19.03
N GLN A 37 13.17 4.00 19.99
CA GLN A 37 12.80 5.00 20.98
C GLN A 37 12.60 6.38 20.32
N ALA A 38 13.47 6.76 19.39
CA ALA A 38 13.30 8.01 18.63
C ALA A 38 12.00 8.01 17.80
N LEU A 39 11.62 6.86 17.23
CA LEU A 39 10.35 6.68 16.53
C LEU A 39 9.16 6.83 17.49
N ARG A 40 9.21 6.19 18.65
CA ARG A 40 8.18 6.30 19.70
C ARG A 40 7.99 7.75 20.15
N ASP A 41 9.08 8.47 20.33
CA ASP A 41 9.05 9.88 20.78
C ASP A 41 8.39 10.80 19.74
N VAL A 42 8.60 10.57 18.45
CA VAL A 42 7.93 11.29 17.36
C VAL A 42 6.43 10.96 17.30
N LEU A 43 6.05 9.74 17.62
CA LEU A 43 4.67 9.23 17.51
C LEU A 43 3.87 9.38 18.80
N SER A 44 4.52 9.49 19.97
CA SER A 44 3.85 9.80 21.25
C SER A 44 3.22 11.20 21.27
N HIS A 45 3.66 12.08 20.35
CA HIS A 45 2.98 13.36 20.10
C HIS A 45 1.69 13.21 19.26
N ALA A 46 1.44 12.04 18.66
CA ALA A 46 0.23 11.71 17.94
C ALA A 46 -0.51 10.59 18.69
N LYS A 47 -1.26 11.00 19.72
CA LYS A 47 -2.11 10.17 20.59
C LYS A 47 -2.52 8.81 20.03
N ASP A 48 -1.93 7.71 20.56
CA ASP A 48 -2.60 6.48 20.99
C ASP A 48 -1.59 5.55 21.67
N GLU A 49 -1.73 5.34 22.97
CA GLU A 49 -0.76 4.65 23.84
C GLU A 49 -0.76 3.10 23.70
N GLU A 50 -1.49 2.50 22.75
CA GLU A 50 -1.65 1.04 22.63
C GLU A 50 -1.17 0.42 21.31
N LYS A 51 -0.44 1.13 20.48
CA LYS A 51 0.08 0.53 19.23
C LYS A 51 1.41 -0.18 19.49
N THR A 52 1.39 -1.51 19.44
CA THR A 52 2.59 -2.33 19.47
C THR A 52 3.50 -2.07 18.26
N GLU A 53 4.80 -2.29 18.42
CA GLU A 53 5.85 -1.97 17.42
C GLU A 53 5.58 -2.51 16.00
N CYS A 54 4.84 -3.61 15.88
CA CYS A 54 4.45 -4.22 14.61
C CYS A 54 3.39 -3.42 13.83
N GLU A 55 2.76 -2.42 14.44
CA GLU A 55 1.63 -1.68 13.82
C GLU A 55 2.05 -0.40 13.11
N PHE A 56 3.30 0.07 13.28
CA PHE A 56 3.77 1.33 12.70
C PHE A 56 3.70 1.38 11.17
N PHE A 57 3.92 0.24 10.54
CA PHE A 57 3.96 0.12 9.09
C PHE A 57 2.74 -0.62 8.54
N VAL A 58 1.65 -0.65 9.32
CA VAL A 58 0.34 -1.19 8.95
C VAL A 58 -0.73 -0.17 9.28
N GLU A 59 -1.27 0.49 8.27
CA GLU A 59 -2.28 1.52 8.43
C GLU A 59 -3.52 1.22 7.58
N GLY A 60 -4.67 1.78 7.98
CA GLY A 60 -5.93 1.65 7.25
C GLY A 60 -6.46 3.00 6.77
N ILE A 61 -6.95 3.02 5.54
CA ILE A 61 -7.74 4.12 5.00
C ILE A 61 -9.20 3.67 4.96
N ASN A 62 -10.08 4.38 5.65
CA ASN A 62 -11.51 4.02 5.79
C ASN A 62 -11.76 2.65 6.41
N CYS A 63 -10.78 2.05 7.07
CA CYS A 63 -10.91 0.80 7.81
C CYS A 63 -9.87 0.73 8.93
N ASN A 64 -10.15 -0.12 9.92
CA ASN A 64 -9.16 -0.53 10.90
C ASN A 64 -8.42 -1.77 10.37
N PRO A 65 -7.08 -1.77 10.26
CA PRO A 65 -6.31 -2.89 9.74
C PRO A 65 -6.61 -4.21 10.46
N ALA A 66 -6.72 -4.19 11.80
CA ALA A 66 -6.96 -5.39 12.61
C ALA A 66 -8.30 -6.08 12.30
N THR A 67 -9.29 -5.35 11.79
CA THR A 67 -10.62 -5.86 11.45
C THR A 67 -10.99 -5.64 9.98
N ALA A 68 -10.01 -5.33 9.14
CA ALA A 68 -10.22 -4.94 7.74
C ALA A 68 -10.98 -6.00 6.94
N ARG A 69 -10.68 -7.29 7.18
CA ARG A 69 -11.39 -8.40 6.54
C ARG A 69 -12.90 -8.31 6.76
N ASP A 70 -13.32 -8.16 8.01
CA ASP A 70 -14.75 -8.15 8.37
C ASP A 70 -15.44 -6.88 7.88
N GLN A 71 -14.72 -5.73 7.93
CA GLN A 71 -15.20 -4.48 7.39
C GLN A 71 -15.36 -4.54 5.86
N PHE A 72 -14.43 -5.16 5.13
CA PHE A 72 -14.54 -5.35 3.68
C PHE A 72 -15.76 -6.22 3.33
N VAL A 73 -15.93 -7.33 4.07
CA VAL A 73 -17.08 -8.22 3.89
C VAL A 73 -18.40 -7.49 4.21
N SER A 74 -18.44 -6.70 5.28
CA SER A 74 -19.64 -5.96 5.67
C SER A 74 -20.07 -4.97 4.60
N VAL A 75 -19.14 -4.22 4.00
CA VAL A 75 -19.44 -3.31 2.90
C VAL A 75 -19.97 -4.08 1.69
N LYS A 76 -19.33 -5.19 1.31
CA LYS A 76 -19.81 -6.00 0.18
C LYS A 76 -21.21 -6.55 0.40
N LYS A 77 -21.48 -7.07 1.60
CA LYS A 77 -22.83 -7.58 1.97
C LYS A 77 -23.89 -6.48 1.94
N ALA A 78 -23.57 -5.28 2.45
CA ALA A 78 -24.48 -4.15 2.46
C ALA A 78 -24.95 -3.76 1.04
N TYR A 79 -24.12 -4.01 0.04
CA TYR A 79 -24.44 -3.75 -1.38
C TYR A 79 -24.80 -5.02 -2.19
N GLY A 80 -24.93 -6.19 -1.55
CA GLY A 80 -25.22 -7.45 -2.24
C GLY A 80 -24.16 -7.86 -3.26
N LYS A 81 -22.86 -7.63 -2.94
CA LYS A 81 -21.72 -7.85 -3.83
C LYS A 81 -20.59 -8.64 -3.18
N ASP A 82 -20.96 -9.67 -2.43
CA ASP A 82 -20.06 -10.56 -1.72
C ASP A 82 -19.45 -11.69 -2.59
N ASP A 83 -19.87 -11.78 -3.84
CA ASP A 83 -19.34 -12.68 -4.87
C ASP A 83 -18.17 -12.08 -5.68
N GLY A 84 -17.53 -12.89 -6.51
CA GLY A 84 -16.51 -12.49 -7.48
C GLY A 84 -15.22 -11.97 -6.85
N ILE A 85 -14.67 -10.86 -7.38
CA ILE A 85 -13.43 -10.27 -6.89
C ILE A 85 -13.63 -9.74 -5.48
N GLN A 86 -12.86 -10.26 -4.51
CA GLN A 86 -12.97 -9.93 -3.10
C GLN A 86 -12.16 -8.68 -2.72
N ALA A 87 -11.00 -8.52 -3.31
CA ALA A 87 -10.12 -7.36 -3.13
C ALA A 87 -9.18 -7.21 -4.32
N TYR A 88 -8.46 -6.12 -4.34
CA TYR A 88 -7.27 -5.98 -5.16
C TYR A 88 -6.05 -5.93 -4.25
N HIS A 89 -4.98 -6.58 -4.66
CA HIS A 89 -3.68 -6.51 -4.01
C HIS A 89 -2.70 -5.84 -4.96
N GLY A 90 -1.85 -4.98 -4.44
CA GLY A 90 -0.83 -4.31 -5.23
C GLY A 90 0.34 -3.84 -4.38
N TYR A 91 1.34 -3.27 -5.04
CA TYR A 91 2.48 -2.68 -4.37
C TYR A 91 3.01 -1.45 -5.09
N LEU A 92 3.71 -0.61 -4.34
CA LEU A 92 4.52 0.51 -4.79
C LEU A 92 5.93 0.29 -4.25
N SER A 93 6.89 -0.03 -5.13
CA SER A 93 8.29 -0.29 -4.75
C SER A 93 9.16 0.91 -5.11
N PHE A 94 10.05 1.30 -4.21
CA PHE A 94 10.99 2.39 -4.39
C PHE A 94 12.32 1.87 -4.98
N LYS A 95 12.96 2.70 -5.81
CA LYS A 95 14.26 2.35 -6.40
C LYS A 95 15.39 2.59 -5.41
N GLU A 96 15.23 3.60 -4.58
CA GLU A 96 16.20 4.00 -3.58
C GLU A 96 16.34 2.92 -2.50
N GLN A 97 17.58 2.62 -2.10
CA GLN A 97 17.88 1.66 -1.03
C GLN A 97 18.00 2.33 0.33
N ASP A 98 18.15 3.64 0.34
CA ASP A 98 18.36 4.49 1.53
C ASP A 98 17.12 5.31 1.92
N ILE A 99 15.97 5.04 1.29
CA ILE A 99 14.70 5.64 1.72
C ILE A 99 14.34 5.13 3.12
N SER A 100 13.98 6.05 4.03
CA SER A 100 13.55 5.63 5.35
C SER A 100 12.17 4.94 5.29
N PRO A 101 11.93 3.94 6.15
CA PRO A 101 10.63 3.26 6.23
C PRO A 101 9.46 4.21 6.49
N GLU A 102 9.65 5.23 7.32
CA GLU A 102 8.63 6.23 7.62
C GLU A 102 8.27 7.05 6.39
N LEU A 103 9.27 7.44 5.60
CA LEU A 103 9.04 8.16 4.36
C LEU A 103 8.34 7.26 3.34
N ALA A 104 8.75 5.99 3.24
CA ALA A 104 8.09 5.02 2.37
C ALA A 104 6.62 4.83 2.77
N GLN A 105 6.32 4.63 4.06
CA GLN A 105 4.95 4.52 4.58
C GLN A 105 4.14 5.79 4.30
N LYS A 106 4.70 6.96 4.58
CA LYS A 106 4.05 8.25 4.32
C LYS A 106 3.67 8.41 2.84
N ILE A 107 4.60 8.12 1.93
CA ILE A 107 4.32 8.18 0.48
C ILE A 107 3.27 7.13 0.10
N GLY A 108 3.36 5.93 0.66
CA GLY A 108 2.38 4.86 0.46
C GLY A 108 0.97 5.28 0.87
N MET A 109 0.83 5.91 2.03
CA MET A 109 -0.44 6.43 2.54
C MET A 109 -0.99 7.57 1.69
N GLU A 110 -0.15 8.55 1.31
CA GLU A 110 -0.57 9.64 0.42
C GLU A 110 -1.04 9.10 -0.94
N PHE A 111 -0.29 8.16 -1.51
CA PHE A 111 -0.65 7.50 -2.76
C PHE A 111 -2.01 6.80 -2.66
N ALA A 112 -2.19 5.95 -1.66
CA ALA A 112 -3.43 5.18 -1.49
C ALA A 112 -4.64 6.09 -1.22
N ASN A 113 -4.45 7.13 -0.41
CA ASN A 113 -5.51 8.07 -0.09
C ASN A 113 -5.97 8.86 -1.34
N GLU A 114 -5.03 9.30 -2.16
CA GLU A 114 -5.35 10.03 -3.39
C GLU A 114 -6.04 9.15 -4.43
N VAL A 115 -5.55 7.92 -4.59
CA VAL A 115 -6.02 7.00 -5.64
C VAL A 115 -7.35 6.36 -5.26
N TRP A 116 -7.50 5.89 -4.02
CA TRP A 116 -8.65 5.07 -3.59
C TRP A 116 -9.41 5.62 -2.39
N GLY A 117 -8.77 6.45 -1.54
CA GLY A 117 -9.29 6.82 -0.22
C GLY A 117 -10.65 7.51 -0.23
N LYS A 118 -11.06 8.15 -1.33
CA LYS A 118 -12.38 8.78 -1.43
C LYS A 118 -13.54 7.77 -1.48
N ARG A 119 -13.27 6.51 -1.85
CA ARG A 119 -14.34 5.55 -2.17
C ARG A 119 -14.13 4.14 -1.66
N PHE A 120 -12.90 3.77 -1.34
CA PHE A 120 -12.56 2.39 -0.99
C PHE A 120 -11.86 2.32 0.35
N GLN A 121 -12.04 1.18 1.01
CA GLN A 121 -11.26 0.80 2.18
C GLN A 121 -9.94 0.21 1.70
N VAL A 122 -8.83 0.62 2.32
CA VAL A 122 -7.49 0.18 1.93
C VAL A 122 -6.67 -0.14 3.18
N VAL A 123 -6.02 -1.29 3.19
CA VAL A 123 -4.91 -1.57 4.11
C VAL A 123 -3.61 -1.26 3.39
N VAL A 124 -2.77 -0.46 4.03
CA VAL A 124 -1.45 -0.04 3.53
C VAL A 124 -0.39 -0.57 4.48
N THR A 125 0.60 -1.27 3.95
CA THR A 125 1.70 -1.82 4.75
C THR A 125 3.02 -1.58 4.06
N THR A 126 4.07 -1.27 4.82
CA THR A 126 5.44 -1.18 4.29
C THR A 126 6.25 -2.39 4.74
N HIS A 127 6.80 -3.13 3.78
CA HIS A 127 7.69 -4.25 4.05
C HIS A 127 9.13 -3.78 4.16
N LEU A 128 9.76 -4.13 5.28
CA LEU A 128 11.09 -3.67 5.68
C LEU A 128 12.20 -4.70 5.42
N ASN A 129 11.83 -5.97 5.27
CA ASN A 129 12.76 -7.09 5.14
C ASN A 129 13.27 -7.31 3.71
N THR A 130 13.31 -6.27 2.88
CA THR A 130 13.69 -6.35 1.47
C THR A 130 14.72 -5.28 1.12
N LYS A 131 15.55 -5.57 0.11
CA LYS A 131 16.57 -4.64 -0.39
C LYS A 131 15.98 -3.30 -0.86
N HIS A 132 14.77 -3.32 -1.41
CA HIS A 132 14.03 -2.16 -1.83
C HIS A 132 12.73 -2.11 -1.06
N LEU A 133 12.52 -1.07 -0.27
CA LEU A 133 11.27 -0.89 0.46
C LEU A 133 10.11 -0.80 -0.51
N HIS A 134 9.00 -1.41 -0.14
CA HIS A 134 7.78 -1.37 -0.92
C HIS A 134 6.55 -1.36 -0.02
N CYS A 135 5.58 -0.55 -0.41
CA CYS A 135 4.29 -0.50 0.23
C CYS A 135 3.35 -1.48 -0.46
N HIS A 136 2.72 -2.36 0.30
CA HIS A 136 1.61 -3.18 -0.17
C HIS A 136 0.27 -2.50 0.08
N TYR A 137 -0.67 -2.77 -0.79
CA TYR A 137 -2.04 -2.29 -0.71
C TYR A 137 -3.01 -3.44 -0.83
N VAL A 138 -3.94 -3.55 0.10
CA VAL A 138 -5.09 -4.43 -0.05
C VAL A 138 -6.33 -3.55 -0.09
N ILE A 139 -6.99 -3.48 -1.24
CA ILE A 139 -8.09 -2.57 -1.53
C ILE A 139 -9.39 -3.37 -1.60
N ASN A 140 -10.42 -2.95 -0.86
CA ASN A 140 -11.75 -3.55 -1.00
C ASN A 140 -12.26 -3.38 -2.45
N SER A 141 -12.78 -4.45 -3.02
CA SER A 141 -13.29 -4.43 -4.40
C SER A 141 -14.58 -3.63 -4.58
N VAL A 142 -15.26 -3.28 -3.50
CA VAL A 142 -16.55 -2.57 -3.51
C VAL A 142 -16.43 -1.25 -2.76
N SER A 143 -16.88 -0.18 -3.40
CA SER A 143 -16.92 1.16 -2.83
C SER A 143 -17.91 1.23 -1.67
N PHE A 144 -17.49 1.76 -0.53
CA PHE A 144 -18.37 1.98 0.62
C PHE A 144 -19.33 3.17 0.42
N VAL A 145 -19.08 4.01 -0.59
CA VAL A 145 -19.90 5.20 -0.87
C VAL A 145 -21.12 4.86 -1.71
N ASP A 146 -20.95 4.06 -2.77
CA ASP A 146 -21.99 3.81 -3.78
C ASP A 146 -22.09 2.36 -4.24
N GLY A 147 -21.34 1.46 -3.60
CA GLY A 147 -21.33 0.04 -3.92
C GLY A 147 -20.76 -0.31 -5.29
N LYS A 148 -20.24 0.62 -6.06
CA LYS A 148 -19.61 0.29 -7.34
C LYS A 148 -18.32 -0.48 -7.14
N ARG A 149 -18.11 -1.48 -8.00
CA ARG A 149 -16.87 -2.24 -7.98
C ARG A 149 -15.68 -1.38 -8.46
N LEU A 150 -14.53 -1.60 -7.87
CA LEU A 150 -13.27 -1.04 -8.36
C LEU A 150 -13.01 -1.61 -9.75
N TRP A 151 -12.87 -0.74 -10.71
CA TRP A 151 -12.54 -1.10 -12.08
C TRP A 151 -11.15 -0.55 -12.43
N GLY A 152 -10.26 -1.42 -12.90
CA GLY A 152 -8.96 -1.03 -13.40
C GLY A 152 -8.86 -1.26 -14.90
N ASP A 153 -8.97 -0.20 -15.69
CA ASP A 153 -8.59 -0.21 -17.10
C ASP A 153 -7.15 0.33 -17.26
N GLU A 154 -6.61 0.28 -18.48
CA GLU A 154 -5.26 0.81 -18.75
C GLU A 154 -5.14 2.31 -18.41
N LYS A 155 -6.22 3.07 -18.48
CA LYS A 155 -6.23 4.50 -18.14
C LYS A 155 -6.10 4.71 -16.63
N ALA A 156 -6.74 3.85 -15.83
CA ALA A 156 -6.59 3.87 -14.37
C ALA A 156 -5.14 3.54 -13.96
N TRP A 157 -4.53 2.55 -14.59
CA TRP A 157 -3.13 2.19 -14.36
C TRP A 157 -2.17 3.32 -14.69
N PHE A 158 -2.43 4.02 -15.78
CA PHE A 158 -1.60 5.18 -16.16
C PHE A 158 -1.73 6.30 -15.12
N LYS A 159 -2.94 6.56 -14.60
CA LYS A 159 -3.14 7.54 -13.52
C LYS A 159 -2.39 7.17 -12.25
N PHE A 160 -2.41 5.89 -11.85
CA PHE A 160 -1.65 5.44 -10.69
C PHE A 160 -0.17 5.73 -10.82
N ARG A 161 0.40 5.48 -12.01
CA ARG A 161 1.80 5.82 -12.29
C ARG A 161 2.06 7.32 -12.19
N LEU A 162 1.21 8.16 -12.76
CA LEU A 162 1.36 9.61 -12.66
C LEU A 162 1.33 10.12 -11.22
N VAL A 163 0.45 9.56 -10.38
CA VAL A 163 0.40 9.90 -8.95
C VAL A 163 1.69 9.44 -8.26
N ALA A 164 2.16 8.23 -8.53
CA ALA A 164 3.40 7.71 -7.95
C ALA A 164 4.62 8.56 -8.36
N ASP A 165 4.76 8.88 -9.65
CA ASP A 165 5.86 9.70 -10.15
C ASP A 165 5.85 11.10 -9.53
N ARG A 166 4.68 11.75 -9.44
CA ARG A 166 4.53 13.06 -8.80
C ARG A 166 4.86 13.04 -7.30
N LEU A 167 4.48 12.00 -6.59
CA LEU A 167 4.84 11.86 -5.17
C LEU A 167 6.34 11.61 -5.01
N CYS A 168 6.95 10.78 -5.85
CA CYS A 168 8.40 10.61 -5.85
C CYS A 168 9.13 11.93 -6.10
N GLU A 169 8.70 12.72 -7.09
CA GLU A 169 9.23 14.06 -7.36
C GLU A 169 9.10 14.98 -6.14
N LYS A 170 7.90 15.03 -5.53
CA LYS A 170 7.61 15.84 -4.32
C LYS A 170 8.59 15.55 -3.18
N TYR A 171 9.01 14.30 -3.02
CA TYR A 171 9.89 13.86 -1.94
C TYR A 171 11.36 13.70 -2.37
N GLY A 172 11.73 14.19 -3.56
CA GLY A 172 13.11 14.15 -4.06
C GLY A 172 13.60 12.76 -4.43
N LEU A 173 12.69 11.81 -4.64
CA LEU A 173 12.99 10.44 -5.05
C LEU A 173 13.04 10.34 -6.59
N TYR A 174 13.63 9.26 -7.09
CA TYR A 174 13.69 8.99 -8.52
C TYR A 174 12.29 8.83 -9.12
N TYR A 175 11.97 9.60 -10.14
CA TYR A 175 10.74 9.51 -10.93
C TYR A 175 11.04 9.53 -12.43
N ASN A 176 10.06 9.18 -13.25
CA ASN A 176 10.21 9.23 -14.69
C ASN A 176 9.49 10.48 -15.25
N PRO A 177 10.23 11.51 -15.70
CA PRO A 177 9.63 12.73 -16.21
C PRO A 177 8.87 12.53 -17.53
N ASN A 178 9.13 11.44 -18.27
CA ASN A 178 8.51 11.14 -19.57
C ASN A 178 8.00 9.70 -19.63
N PRO A 179 6.87 9.37 -18.98
CA PRO A 179 6.32 8.02 -18.98
C PRO A 179 5.79 7.65 -20.37
N ASN A 180 6.62 7.04 -21.22
CA ASN A 180 6.20 6.59 -22.55
C ASN A 180 5.57 5.21 -22.46
N ARG A 181 4.28 5.11 -22.83
CA ARG A 181 3.35 4.01 -22.59
C ARG A 181 3.81 2.62 -23.05
N SER A 182 4.63 2.53 -24.09
CA SER A 182 4.87 1.25 -24.78
C SER A 182 6.22 0.59 -24.50
N LYS A 183 7.20 1.32 -23.95
CA LYS A 183 8.58 0.80 -23.80
C LYS A 183 8.98 0.41 -22.38
N GLN A 184 8.21 0.78 -21.36
CA GLN A 184 8.61 0.59 -19.97
C GLN A 184 8.25 -0.77 -19.36
N SER A 185 7.19 -1.44 -19.83
CA SER A 185 6.79 -2.74 -19.32
C SER A 185 7.88 -3.82 -19.52
N SER A 186 8.63 -3.77 -20.64
CA SER A 186 9.66 -4.77 -20.94
C SER A 186 11.03 -4.49 -20.30
N TYR A 187 11.33 -3.23 -19.97
CA TYR A 187 12.63 -2.86 -19.39
C TYR A 187 12.75 -3.30 -17.92
N TYR A 188 11.67 -3.15 -17.14
CA TYR A 188 11.66 -3.54 -15.73
C TYR A 188 11.61 -5.05 -15.51
N TYR A 189 10.90 -5.80 -16.36
CA TYR A 189 10.90 -7.26 -16.32
C TYR A 189 12.29 -7.87 -16.52
N LYS A 190 13.17 -7.17 -17.25
CA LYS A 190 14.54 -7.64 -17.53
C LYS A 190 15.54 -7.32 -16.41
N GLN A 191 15.28 -6.33 -15.56
CA GLN A 191 16.16 -5.99 -14.42
C GLN A 191 15.87 -6.80 -13.16
N GLU A 192 14.66 -7.37 -13.01
CA GLU A 192 14.34 -8.28 -11.90
C GLU A 192 14.90 -9.70 -12.11
N GLN A 193 15.39 -10.02 -13.30
CA GLN A 193 15.95 -11.34 -13.64
C GLN A 193 17.49 -11.33 -13.81
N ALA A 194 18.16 -10.21 -13.60
CA ALA A 194 19.61 -10.05 -13.64
C ALA A 194 20.15 -9.70 -12.25
#